data_9457d901ca91001d399aa25f8d3e9c5a
#
_entry.id   9457d901ca91001d399aa25f8d3e9c5a
#
_cell.length_a   1.000
_cell.length_b   1.000
_cell.length_c   1.000
_cell.angle_alpha   90.00
_cell.angle_beta   90.00
_cell.angle_gamma   90.00
#
_symmetry.space_group_name_H-M   'P 1'
#
loop_
_entity.id
_entity.type
_entity.pdbx_description
1 polymer ?
#
loop_
_entity_poly.entity_id
_entity_poly.type
_entity_poly.pdbx_seq_one_letter_code
_entity_poly.pdbx_strand_id
1 'polypeptide(L)'
;MKKIFILTGEPSGDKLATTVISKLKQSNSDIEYSCVGGAHLNSLGIKSIYELKEVTYIGFTSVLLNIFKIKKKINETVDKIIEFKPDILFSVDSPDFTLRVAEKAKKINPNIKTIHLVAPQVWIRREHRVKKLKSF
;
A
#
# COMPACT_ATOMS: atom_id res chain seq x y z
N MET A 1 -2.53 21.87 2.84
CA MET A 1 -2.26 20.79 1.86
C MET A 1 -2.32 19.43 2.53
N LYS A 2 -3.11 18.53 1.97
CA LYS A 2 -3.18 17.15 2.45
C LYS A 2 -2.05 16.32 1.85
N LYS A 3 -1.57 15.33 2.60
CA LYS A 3 -0.54 14.41 2.14
C LYS A 3 -1.06 12.98 2.23
N ILE A 4 -0.94 12.25 1.14
CA ILE A 4 -1.36 10.85 1.06
C ILE A 4 -0.18 9.98 0.65
N PHE A 5 0.11 8.96 1.44
CA PHE A 5 1.07 7.93 1.08
C PHE A 5 0.31 6.69 0.60
N ILE A 6 0.63 6.24 -0.60
CA ILE A 6 -0.03 5.08 -1.22
C ILE A 6 0.92 3.89 -1.11
N LEU A 7 0.44 2.82 -0.50
CA LEU A 7 1.26 1.65 -0.23
C LEU A 7 0.71 0.43 -0.95
N THR A 8 1.47 -0.09 -1.90
CA THR A 8 1.13 -1.30 -2.64
C THR A 8 2.27 -2.32 -2.51
N GLY A 9 2.00 -3.57 -2.83
CA GLY A 9 3.01 -4.63 -2.75
C GLY A 9 3.16 -5.44 -4.03
N GLU A 10 2.29 -5.18 -5.02
CA GLU A 10 2.30 -5.93 -6.28
C GLU A 10 1.64 -5.12 -7.40
N PRO A 11 1.88 -5.50 -8.68
CA PRO A 11 1.36 -4.75 -9.83
C PRO A 11 -0.17 -4.58 -9.87
N SER A 12 -0.92 -5.57 -9.41
CA SER A 12 -2.39 -5.48 -9.37
C SER A 12 -2.84 -4.40 -8.40
N GLY A 13 -2.16 -4.26 -7.25
CA GLY A 13 -2.44 -3.20 -6.29
C GLY A 13 -2.09 -1.83 -6.84
N ASP A 14 -0.97 -1.71 -7.55
CA ASP A 14 -0.57 -0.47 -8.22
C ASP A 14 -1.64 0.00 -9.22
N LYS A 15 -2.17 -0.92 -10.02
CA LYS A 15 -3.22 -0.62 -10.99
C LYS A 15 -4.51 -0.16 -10.29
N LEU A 16 -4.92 -0.88 -9.25
CA LEU A 16 -6.13 -0.55 -8.50
C LEU A 16 -6.01 0.80 -7.78
N ALA A 17 -4.87 1.04 -7.14
CA ALA A 17 -4.60 2.31 -6.48
C ALA A 17 -4.66 3.47 -7.48
N THR A 18 -4.10 3.28 -8.68
CA THR A 18 -4.10 4.30 -9.72
C THR A 18 -5.52 4.68 -10.13
N THR A 19 -6.43 3.72 -10.22
CA THR A 19 -7.84 4.00 -10.54
C THR A 19 -8.47 4.93 -9.51
N VAL A 20 -8.24 4.68 -8.23
CA VAL A 20 -8.77 5.51 -7.14
C VAL A 20 -8.13 6.90 -7.13
N ILE A 21 -6.80 6.93 -7.19
CA ILE A 21 -6.05 8.19 -7.09
C ILE A 21 -6.29 9.09 -8.30
N SER A 22 -6.44 8.50 -9.48
CA SER A 22 -6.78 9.26 -10.69
C SER A 22 -8.06 10.06 -10.50
N LYS A 23 -9.09 9.45 -9.94
CA LYS A 23 -10.36 10.13 -9.64
C LYS A 23 -10.18 11.21 -8.58
N LEU A 24 -9.40 10.92 -7.55
CA LEU A 24 -9.14 11.89 -6.48
C LEU A 24 -8.40 13.11 -7.01
N LYS A 25 -7.43 12.93 -7.89
CA LYS A 25 -6.69 14.03 -8.51
C LYS A 25 -7.58 14.91 -9.37
N GLN A 26 -8.61 14.36 -10.00
CA GLN A 26 -9.57 15.12 -10.78
C GLN A 26 -10.44 16.03 -9.93
N SER A 27 -10.77 15.60 -8.72
CA SER A 27 -11.66 16.33 -7.83
C SER A 27 -10.94 17.22 -6.81
N ASN A 28 -9.64 17.00 -6.59
CA ASN A 28 -8.88 17.76 -5.61
C ASN A 28 -7.41 17.83 -6.02
N SER A 29 -6.93 19.03 -6.36
CA SER A 29 -5.56 19.26 -6.82
C SER A 29 -4.59 19.61 -5.68
N ASP A 30 -5.09 19.86 -4.47
CA ASP A 30 -4.25 20.28 -3.34
C ASP A 30 -3.84 19.11 -2.45
N ILE A 31 -3.26 18.09 -3.08
CA ILE A 31 -2.78 16.89 -2.37
C ILE A 31 -1.37 16.56 -2.84
N GLU A 32 -0.48 16.33 -1.88
CA GLU A 32 0.87 15.83 -2.15
C GLU A 32 0.89 14.32 -1.96
N TYR A 33 1.50 13.60 -2.89
CA TYR A 33 1.54 12.14 -2.88
C TYR A 33 2.96 11.61 -2.81
N SER A 34 3.11 10.49 -2.11
CA SER A 34 4.28 9.63 -2.22
C SER A 34 3.77 8.18 -2.22
N CYS A 35 4.58 7.23 -2.65
CA CYS A 35 4.08 5.87 -2.74
C CYS A 35 5.18 4.80 -2.74
N VAL A 36 4.73 3.57 -2.48
CA VAL A 36 5.36 2.36 -2.98
C VAL A 36 4.43 1.87 -4.08
N GLY A 37 4.85 2.02 -5.32
CA GLY A 37 4.02 1.68 -6.47
C GLY A 37 4.87 1.41 -7.70
N GLY A 38 4.20 1.14 -8.80
CA GLY A 38 4.84 0.79 -10.07
C GLY A 38 4.53 1.76 -11.20
N ALA A 39 4.50 1.21 -12.41
CA ALA A 39 4.32 2.00 -13.63
C ALA A 39 3.00 2.77 -13.66
N HIS A 40 1.93 2.23 -13.10
CA HIS A 40 0.62 2.87 -13.13
C HIS A 40 0.59 4.15 -12.30
N LEU A 41 1.06 4.08 -11.04
CA LEU A 41 1.15 5.29 -10.21
C LEU A 41 2.17 6.27 -10.77
N ASN A 42 3.28 5.77 -11.33
CA ASN A 42 4.26 6.61 -11.97
C ASN A 42 3.67 7.40 -13.14
N SER A 43 2.73 6.82 -13.88
CA SER A 43 2.06 7.51 -14.99
C SER A 43 1.22 8.71 -14.53
N LEU A 44 0.85 8.75 -13.26
CA LEU A 44 0.17 9.90 -12.65
C LEU A 44 1.15 10.94 -12.09
N GLY A 45 2.45 10.74 -12.28
CA GLY A 45 3.46 11.63 -11.76
C GLY A 45 3.85 11.35 -10.30
N ILE A 46 3.44 10.22 -9.75
CA ILE A 46 3.74 9.84 -8.37
C ILE A 46 4.92 8.87 -8.36
N LYS A 47 6.07 9.35 -7.91
CA LYS A 47 7.29 8.54 -7.85
C LYS A 47 7.27 7.61 -6.65
N SER A 48 7.61 6.34 -6.90
CA SER A 48 7.78 5.36 -5.83
C SER A 48 9.09 5.60 -5.08
N ILE A 49 9.09 5.36 -3.77
CA ILE A 49 10.28 5.51 -2.94
C ILE A 49 11.36 4.45 -3.26
N TYR A 50 10.94 3.32 -3.84
CA TYR A 50 11.82 2.28 -4.38
C TYR A 50 11.05 1.48 -5.42
N GLU A 51 11.72 0.59 -6.14
CA GLU A 51 11.05 -0.20 -7.16
C GLU A 51 10.10 -1.23 -6.55
N LEU A 52 8.87 -1.27 -7.06
CA LEU A 52 7.84 -2.18 -6.58
C LEU A 52 8.28 -3.65 -6.63
N LYS A 53 9.08 -4.01 -7.62
CA LYS A 53 9.59 -5.38 -7.77
C LYS A 53 10.38 -5.86 -6.56
N GLU A 54 10.97 -4.96 -5.76
CA GLU A 54 11.71 -5.33 -4.55
C GLU A 54 10.79 -5.98 -3.52
N VAL A 55 9.57 -5.49 -3.39
CA VAL A 55 8.57 -6.06 -2.48
C VAL A 55 7.92 -7.29 -3.10
N THR A 56 7.55 -7.21 -4.37
CA THR A 56 6.91 -8.31 -5.08
C THR A 56 7.80 -9.55 -5.11
N TYR A 57 9.09 -9.37 -5.35
CA TYR A 57 10.06 -10.46 -5.34
C TYR A 57 10.09 -11.18 -4.00
N ILE A 58 10.12 -10.45 -2.90
CA ILE A 58 10.14 -11.04 -1.55
C ILE A 58 8.89 -11.88 -1.32
N GLY A 59 7.74 -11.45 -1.84
CA GLY A 59 6.46 -12.15 -1.69
C GLY A 59 6.41 -13.50 -2.41
N PHE A 60 7.24 -13.72 -3.43
CA PHE A 60 7.24 -14.96 -4.20
C PHE A 60 8.28 -15.99 -3.72
N THR A 61 9.12 -15.63 -2.77
CA THR A 61 10.16 -16.53 -2.26
C THR A 61 9.74 -17.13 -0.91
N SER A 62 10.49 -18.13 -0.45
CA SER A 62 10.17 -18.80 0.82
C SER A 62 10.14 -17.79 1.98
N VAL A 63 9.05 -17.79 2.73
CA VAL A 63 8.85 -16.89 3.87
C VAL A 63 9.97 -17.10 4.91
N LEU A 64 10.38 -18.35 5.14
CA LEU A 64 11.41 -18.66 6.14
C LEU A 64 12.76 -18.05 5.77
N LEU A 65 13.12 -18.09 4.48
CA LEU A 65 14.40 -17.57 4.00
C LEU A 65 14.41 -16.05 3.91
N ASN A 66 13.24 -15.41 3.82
CA ASN A 66 13.14 -13.99 3.56
C ASN A 66 12.61 -13.16 4.73
N ILE A 67 12.43 -13.78 5.90
CA ILE A 67 11.86 -13.07 7.05
C ILE A 67 12.65 -11.80 7.42
N PHE A 68 13.98 -11.85 7.34
CA PHE A 68 14.81 -10.69 7.64
C PHE A 68 14.70 -9.63 6.55
N LYS A 69 14.61 -10.06 5.29
CA LYS A 69 14.42 -9.15 4.15
C LYS A 69 13.08 -8.43 4.23
N ILE A 70 12.03 -9.17 4.60
CA ILE A 70 10.70 -8.61 4.79
C ILE A 70 10.71 -7.57 5.92
N LYS A 71 11.30 -7.91 7.05
CA LYS A 71 11.40 -7.00 8.19
C LYS A 71 12.17 -5.73 7.83
N LYS A 72 13.29 -5.89 7.12
CA LYS A 72 14.10 -4.77 6.67
C LYS A 72 13.30 -3.85 5.75
N LYS A 73 12.56 -4.43 4.82
CA LYS A 73 11.73 -3.67 3.87
C LYS A 73 10.57 -2.97 4.57
N ILE A 74 9.95 -3.63 5.54
CA ILE A 74 8.90 -3.03 6.35
C ILE A 74 9.45 -1.81 7.09
N ASN A 75 10.60 -1.94 7.75
CA ASN A 75 11.19 -0.85 8.51
C ASN A 75 11.62 0.30 7.61
N GLU A 76 12.22 0.02 6.46
CA GLU A 76 12.58 1.02 5.45
C GLU A 76 11.35 1.81 5.02
N THR A 77 10.26 1.12 4.73
CA THR A 77 9.02 1.73 4.29
C THR A 77 8.40 2.58 5.39
N VAL A 78 8.37 2.07 6.62
CA VAL A 78 7.86 2.84 7.78
C VAL A 78 8.65 4.12 7.95
N ASP A 79 9.98 4.05 7.89
CA ASP A 79 10.82 5.24 8.05
C ASP A 79 10.50 6.30 7.00
N LYS A 80 10.28 5.89 5.76
CA LYS A 80 9.93 6.81 4.68
C LYS A 80 8.55 7.41 4.86
N ILE A 81 7.60 6.63 5.36
CA ILE A 81 6.25 7.13 5.66
C ILE A 81 6.31 8.17 6.77
N ILE A 82 7.02 7.90 7.84
CA ILE A 82 7.13 8.84 8.97
C ILE A 82 7.84 10.13 8.53
N GLU A 83 8.86 10.01 7.69
CA GLU A 83 9.56 11.17 7.14
C GLU A 83 8.64 12.03 6.26
N PHE A 84 7.78 11.40 5.46
CA PHE A 84 6.83 12.09 4.60
C PHE A 84 5.73 12.79 5.37
N LYS A 85 5.38 12.30 6.56
CA LYS A 85 4.32 12.84 7.43
C LYS A 85 2.95 12.90 6.74
N PRO A 86 2.43 11.76 6.25
CA PRO A 86 1.13 11.78 5.58
C PRO A 86 -0.02 12.00 6.55
N ASP A 87 -1.09 12.60 6.06
CA ASP A 87 -2.37 12.65 6.78
C ASP A 87 -3.08 11.31 6.65
N ILE A 88 -2.95 10.67 5.48
CA ILE A 88 -3.60 9.41 5.16
C ILE A 88 -2.56 8.43 4.61
N LEU A 89 -2.60 7.20 5.14
CA LEU A 89 -1.87 6.07 4.60
C LEU A 89 -2.89 5.15 3.91
N PHE A 90 -2.84 5.13 2.59
CA PHE A 90 -3.76 4.34 1.76
C PHE A 90 -3.03 3.11 1.25
N SER A 91 -3.40 1.94 1.77
CA SER A 91 -2.79 0.68 1.37
C SER A 91 -3.74 -0.16 0.53
N VAL A 92 -3.18 -0.92 -0.41
CA VAL A 92 -3.97 -1.72 -1.35
C VAL A 92 -3.41 -3.13 -1.42
N ASP A 93 -4.26 -4.12 -1.17
CA ASP A 93 -3.92 -5.55 -1.21
C ASP A 93 -2.63 -5.91 -0.45
N SER A 94 -2.01 -7.04 -0.77
CA SER A 94 -0.74 -7.51 -0.16
C SER A 94 -0.71 -7.36 1.37
N PRO A 95 -1.72 -7.87 2.09
CA PRO A 95 -1.91 -7.55 3.53
C PRO A 95 -0.74 -7.97 4.40
N ASP A 96 0.00 -9.02 4.04
CA ASP A 96 1.15 -9.47 4.83
C ASP A 96 2.24 -8.41 4.91
N PHE A 97 2.36 -7.58 3.89
CA PHE A 97 3.30 -6.47 3.86
C PHE A 97 2.65 -5.16 4.29
N THR A 98 1.54 -4.78 3.61
CA THR A 98 0.96 -3.45 3.76
C THR A 98 0.37 -3.22 5.15
N LEU A 99 -0.31 -4.21 5.73
CA LEU A 99 -0.90 -4.04 7.05
C LEU A 99 0.15 -3.98 8.15
N ARG A 100 1.25 -4.70 7.99
CA ARG A 100 2.36 -4.63 8.96
C ARG A 100 3.03 -3.26 8.93
N VAL A 101 3.21 -2.69 7.74
CA VAL A 101 3.74 -1.34 7.59
C VAL A 101 2.78 -0.33 8.21
N ALA A 102 1.49 -0.44 7.90
CA ALA A 102 0.48 0.48 8.41
C ALA A 102 0.41 0.45 9.94
N GLU A 103 0.43 -0.73 10.52
CA GLU A 103 0.40 -0.91 11.97
C GLU A 103 1.59 -0.24 12.64
N LYS A 104 2.79 -0.48 12.13
CA LYS A 104 4.01 0.13 12.69
C LYS A 104 4.01 1.64 12.55
N ALA A 105 3.63 2.15 11.38
CA ALA A 105 3.58 3.58 11.14
C ALA A 105 2.58 4.26 12.09
N LYS A 106 1.42 3.65 12.30
CA LYS A 106 0.40 4.19 13.19
C LYS A 106 0.81 4.15 14.66
N LYS A 107 1.61 3.17 15.07
CA LYS A 107 2.17 3.13 16.43
C LYS A 107 3.12 4.30 16.67
N ILE A 108 3.90 4.67 15.67
CA ILE A 108 4.85 5.78 15.76
C ILE A 108 4.11 7.12 15.70
N ASN A 109 3.14 7.24 14.79
CA ASN A 109 2.33 8.45 14.64
C ASN A 109 0.83 8.09 14.61
N PRO A 110 0.16 8.10 15.77
CA PRO A 110 -1.25 7.75 15.86
C PRO A 110 -2.20 8.68 15.09
N ASN A 111 -1.73 9.83 14.67
CA ASN A 111 -2.54 10.80 13.92
C ASN A 111 -2.72 10.43 12.45
N ILE A 112 -1.92 9.48 11.94
CA ILE A 112 -2.08 9.00 10.57
C ILE A 112 -3.41 8.22 10.46
N LYS A 113 -4.25 8.62 9.51
CA LYS A 113 -5.45 7.85 9.19
C LYS A 113 -5.08 6.75 8.21
N THR A 114 -5.51 5.52 8.49
CA THR A 114 -5.20 4.38 7.64
C THR A 114 -6.45 3.91 6.91
N ILE A 115 -6.31 3.68 5.60
CA ILE A 115 -7.36 3.13 4.76
C ILE A 115 -6.76 1.95 4.00
N HIS A 116 -7.44 0.80 4.05
CA HIS A 116 -6.98 -0.39 3.34
C HIS A 116 -8.03 -0.84 2.33
N LEU A 117 -7.63 -0.96 1.08
CA LEU A 117 -8.49 -1.43 0.00
C LEU A 117 -8.07 -2.83 -0.40
N VAL A 118 -9.05 -3.74 -0.42
CA VAL A 118 -8.85 -5.11 -0.85
C VAL A 118 -9.66 -5.34 -2.12
N ALA A 119 -8.98 -5.79 -3.18
CA ALA A 119 -9.66 -6.14 -4.41
C ALA A 119 -10.56 -7.36 -4.17
N PRO A 120 -11.87 -7.28 -4.46
CA PRO A 120 -12.75 -8.42 -4.27
C PRO A 120 -12.45 -9.50 -5.31
N GLN A 121 -12.03 -10.67 -4.84
CA GLN A 121 -11.77 -11.82 -5.69
C GLN A 121 -12.86 -12.87 -5.54
N VAL A 122 -14.03 -12.45 -5.09
CA VAL A 122 -15.14 -13.33 -4.80
C VAL A 122 -15.67 -14.08 -6.04
N TRP A 123 -15.50 -13.48 -7.22
CA TRP A 123 -15.88 -14.08 -8.48
C TRP A 123 -15.01 -15.29 -8.86
N ILE A 124 -13.83 -15.42 -8.26
CA ILE A 124 -12.92 -16.54 -8.48
C ILE A 124 -13.12 -17.61 -7.41
N ARG A 125 -13.76 -17.26 -6.28
CA ARG A 125 -13.68 -18.02 -5.04
C ARG A 125 -15.05 -18.36 -4.45
N ARG A 126 -15.02 -19.27 -3.47
CA ARG A 126 -16.19 -19.82 -2.79
C ARG A 126 -16.80 -18.82 -1.81
N GLU A 127 -18.05 -19.06 -1.44
CA GLU A 127 -18.82 -18.20 -0.54
C GLU A 127 -18.13 -17.85 0.78
N HIS A 128 -17.32 -18.76 1.33
CA HIS A 128 -16.66 -18.50 2.60
C HIS A 128 -15.74 -17.26 2.56
N ARG A 129 -15.22 -16.91 1.39
CA ARG A 129 -14.41 -15.70 1.23
C ARG A 129 -15.26 -14.45 1.28
N VAL A 130 -16.48 -14.52 0.78
CA VAL A 130 -17.42 -13.41 0.88
C VAL A 130 -17.75 -13.13 2.35
N LYS A 131 -17.99 -14.18 3.14
CA LYS A 131 -18.24 -14.05 4.57
C LYS A 131 -17.05 -13.44 5.29
N LYS A 132 -15.84 -13.85 4.92
CA LYS A 132 -14.61 -13.29 5.51
C LYS A 132 -14.46 -11.80 5.21
N LEU A 133 -14.77 -11.38 3.98
CA LEU A 133 -14.72 -9.97 3.61
C LEU A 133 -15.73 -9.14 4.41
N LYS A 134 -16.91 -9.69 4.65
CA LYS A 134 -17.95 -8.99 5.42
C LYS A 134 -17.58 -8.80 6.89
N SER A 135 -16.61 -9.55 7.42
CA SER A 135 -16.19 -9.43 8.82
C SER A 135 -15.22 -8.29 9.06
N PHE A 136 -14.71 -7.67 8.01
CA PHE A 136 -13.88 -6.47 8.10
C PHE A 136 -14.74 -5.21 8.24
#